data_5b94bc554ad70cdb776e8cfcb69f77bc
#
_entry.id   5b94bc554ad70cdb776e8cfcb69f77bc
#
_cell.length_a   1.000
_cell.length_b   1.000
_cell.length_c   1.000
_cell.angle_alpha   90.00
_cell.angle_beta   90.00
_cell.angle_gamma   90.00
#
_symmetry.space_group_name_H-M   'P 1'
#
loop_
_entity.id
_entity.type
_entity.pdbx_description
1 polymer ?
#
loop_
_entity_poly.entity_id
_entity_poly.type
_entity_poly.pdbx_seq_one_letter_code
_entity_poly.pdbx_strand_id
1 'polypeptide(L)'
;MNDSTTSTALKNKLTPAHRLLLLFLLISSPSFAKAPIMTLYLSTDQTGAQASSISIEQGIRTALSENNNQLGGRRISLKTMDHRGNTVRARKHFEAYLADPNALAVFTGLHSPPLLAMRNFINEEGILVLDPWAAASPITRYPSEKNWIFRLSIDDSKAGQVIVNHAVNKHAIKHPALLLEKTGWGKANQKTMREAIDKAGLEIAKLSWFNWGLTNESARILLRQIIETGADAIFLVANAPEGKVIARAMVSMPANKRLPIFSHWGITGGDFAETIDLTMRQQIQLEFIQSSFSFINPLNKFQRQVFNQARQLYPDTISETTDIKAPAGFIHAYDLTRLLIEAANKSPIKNDIVSTRMALRNALENLHEPIEGLIKTYKKPFSTFSTRSPDAHEALNINDFTMGHYGDKNQILIKH
;
A
#
# COMPACT_ATOMS: atom_id res chain seq x y z
N MET A 1 56.05 15.13 -91.05
CA MET A 1 56.71 15.91 -90.01
C MET A 1 55.82 15.94 -88.83
N ASN A 2 56.05 14.99 -87.90
CA ASN A 2 56.41 15.11 -86.50
C ASN A 2 55.81 16.32 -85.77
N ASP A 3 55.02 16.14 -84.80
CA ASP A 3 55.54 15.90 -83.44
C ASP A 3 54.48 15.49 -82.47
N SER A 4 54.83 14.57 -81.58
CA SER A 4 54.10 14.00 -80.47
C SER A 4 54.15 14.88 -79.23
N THR A 5 53.06 14.99 -78.46
CA THR A 5 53.16 15.39 -77.08
C THR A 5 52.33 14.43 -76.18
N THR A 6 53.07 13.72 -75.36
CA THR A 6 52.68 12.79 -74.35
C THR A 6 52.04 13.51 -73.14
N SER A 7 50.82 13.15 -72.77
CA SER A 7 50.19 13.54 -71.51
C SER A 7 50.42 12.44 -70.47
N THR A 8 51.14 12.75 -69.41
CA THR A 8 51.42 11.86 -68.27
C THR A 8 50.28 11.96 -67.24
N ALA A 9 49.52 10.94 -67.18
CA ALA A 9 48.50 10.81 -66.13
C ALA A 9 49.14 10.24 -64.85
N LEU A 10 49.16 11.02 -63.77
CA LEU A 10 49.53 10.55 -62.43
C LEU A 10 48.41 9.65 -61.87
N LYS A 11 48.63 8.37 -61.81
CA LYS A 11 47.78 7.41 -61.06
C LYS A 11 48.26 7.38 -59.61
N ASN A 12 47.57 8.05 -58.73
CA ASN A 12 47.70 7.88 -57.27
C ASN A 12 47.31 6.46 -56.90
N LYS A 13 48.23 5.58 -56.63
CA LYS A 13 48.03 4.26 -56.07
C LYS A 13 47.96 4.41 -54.53
N LEU A 14 46.77 4.41 -53.95
CA LEU A 14 46.59 4.19 -52.51
C LEU A 14 47.01 2.74 -52.17
N THR A 15 47.91 2.57 -51.24
CA THR A 15 48.40 1.28 -50.77
C THR A 15 47.34 0.52 -49.97
N PRO A 16 47.35 -0.83 -49.91
CA PRO A 16 46.38 -1.65 -49.19
C PRO A 16 46.21 -1.32 -47.69
N ALA A 17 47.28 -0.77 -47.08
CA ALA A 17 47.27 -0.38 -45.65
C ALA A 17 46.32 0.78 -45.35
N HIS A 18 46.09 1.72 -46.27
CA HIS A 18 45.15 2.82 -46.08
C HIS A 18 43.68 2.40 -46.23
N ARG A 19 43.39 1.31 -46.95
CA ARG A 19 42.05 0.74 -47.05
C ARG A 19 41.65 -0.05 -45.81
N LEU A 20 42.60 -0.67 -45.09
CA LEU A 20 42.37 -1.38 -43.86
C LEU A 20 42.11 -0.43 -42.67
N LEU A 21 42.80 0.72 -42.66
CA LEU A 21 42.60 1.74 -41.60
C LEU A 21 41.26 2.45 -41.68
N LEU A 22 40.70 2.67 -42.88
CA LEU A 22 39.36 3.24 -43.09
C LEU A 22 38.24 2.25 -42.78
N LEU A 23 38.49 0.93 -42.92
CA LEU A 23 37.51 -0.10 -42.57
C LEU A 23 37.39 -0.31 -41.03
N PHE A 24 38.48 -0.09 -40.27
CA PHE A 24 38.47 -0.22 -38.79
C PHE A 24 37.85 0.98 -38.08
N LEU A 25 37.79 2.16 -38.71
CA LEU A 25 37.12 3.36 -38.13
C LEU A 25 35.59 3.35 -38.27
N LEU A 26 35.02 2.41 -39.06
CA LEU A 26 33.57 2.29 -39.25
C LEU A 26 32.91 1.24 -38.35
N ILE A 27 33.68 0.48 -37.52
CA ILE A 27 33.13 -0.66 -36.74
C ILE A 27 33.01 -0.34 -35.25
N SER A 28 33.40 0.82 -34.77
CA SER A 28 33.27 1.18 -33.34
C SER A 28 32.27 2.29 -33.08
N SER A 29 31.05 2.15 -33.61
CA SER A 29 29.90 2.78 -32.94
C SER A 29 29.65 1.97 -31.69
N PRO A 30 29.85 2.51 -30.47
CA PRO A 30 29.41 1.81 -29.28
C PRO A 30 27.90 1.66 -29.40
N SER A 31 27.42 0.45 -29.61
CA SER A 31 26.04 0.12 -29.44
C SER A 31 25.72 0.40 -27.97
N PHE A 32 25.19 1.59 -27.65
CA PHE A 32 24.62 1.88 -26.35
C PHE A 32 23.42 0.96 -26.20
N ALA A 33 23.66 -0.25 -25.69
CA ALA A 33 22.58 -1.13 -25.29
C ALA A 33 21.71 -0.33 -24.35
N LYS A 34 20.46 -0.08 -24.75
CA LYS A 34 19.51 0.67 -23.95
C LYS A 34 19.41 -0.02 -22.59
N ALA A 35 19.72 0.72 -21.52
CA ALA A 35 19.70 0.16 -20.18
C ALA A 35 18.36 -0.56 -19.91
N PRO A 36 18.37 -1.75 -19.30
CA PRO A 36 17.17 -2.54 -19.09
C PRO A 36 16.13 -1.75 -18.27
N ILE A 37 14.86 -1.94 -18.60
CA ILE A 37 13.75 -1.41 -17.82
C ILE A 37 13.63 -2.28 -16.58
N MET A 38 13.65 -1.65 -15.41
CA MET A 38 13.50 -2.36 -14.14
C MET A 38 12.02 -2.52 -13.80
N THR A 39 11.69 -3.55 -13.04
CA THR A 39 10.30 -3.90 -12.70
C THR A 39 10.01 -3.67 -11.22
N LEU A 40 8.94 -2.96 -10.93
CA LEU A 40 8.23 -3.03 -9.66
C LEU A 40 7.03 -3.97 -9.83
N TYR A 41 6.82 -4.84 -8.86
CA TYR A 41 5.64 -5.71 -8.81
C TYR A 41 4.59 -5.11 -7.88
N LEU A 42 3.31 -5.28 -8.20
CA LEU A 42 2.18 -5.04 -7.30
C LEU A 42 1.41 -6.35 -7.16
N SER A 43 1.55 -7.01 -6.01
CA SER A 43 0.82 -8.22 -5.65
C SER A 43 -0.41 -7.86 -4.84
N THR A 44 -1.59 -7.90 -5.45
CA THR A 44 -2.83 -7.39 -4.86
C THR A 44 -4.04 -8.26 -5.19
N ASP A 45 -5.21 -7.94 -4.64
CA ASP A 45 -6.49 -8.57 -4.98
C ASP A 45 -7.30 -7.64 -5.89
N GLN A 46 -7.20 -7.87 -7.21
CA GLN A 46 -7.94 -7.10 -8.21
C GLN A 46 -9.40 -7.57 -8.38
N THR A 47 -9.73 -8.73 -7.84
CA THR A 47 -11.06 -9.34 -7.96
C THR A 47 -11.94 -9.02 -6.75
N GLY A 48 -11.47 -9.30 -5.53
CA GLY A 48 -12.26 -9.16 -4.29
C GLY A 48 -12.12 -7.78 -3.64
N ALA A 49 -11.01 -7.06 -3.93
CA ALA A 49 -10.70 -5.75 -3.33
C ALA A 49 -10.23 -4.74 -4.42
N GLN A 50 -11.02 -4.63 -5.49
CA GLN A 50 -10.66 -3.88 -6.69
C GLN A 50 -10.36 -2.40 -6.39
N ALA A 51 -11.18 -1.73 -5.59
CA ALA A 51 -11.01 -0.30 -5.30
C ALA A 51 -9.66 -0.03 -4.61
N SER A 52 -9.26 -0.84 -3.63
CA SER A 52 -7.96 -0.71 -2.98
C SER A 52 -6.80 -1.01 -3.93
N SER A 53 -6.95 -2.04 -4.78
CA SER A 53 -5.93 -2.40 -5.77
C SER A 53 -5.67 -1.28 -6.76
N ILE A 54 -6.73 -0.71 -7.35
CA ILE A 54 -6.65 0.42 -8.28
C ILE A 54 -6.02 1.64 -7.58
N SER A 55 -6.47 1.95 -6.39
CA SER A 55 -6.01 3.12 -5.63
C SER A 55 -4.52 3.03 -5.28
N ILE A 56 -4.04 1.85 -4.86
CA ILE A 56 -2.61 1.59 -4.63
C ILE A 56 -1.82 1.80 -5.92
N GLU A 57 -2.27 1.21 -7.04
CA GLU A 57 -1.61 1.36 -8.33
C GLU A 57 -1.55 2.83 -8.76
N GLN A 58 -2.64 3.57 -8.62
CA GLN A 58 -2.71 5.01 -8.91
C GLN A 58 -1.70 5.80 -8.08
N GLY A 59 -1.59 5.54 -6.78
CA GLY A 59 -0.61 6.18 -5.91
C GLY A 59 0.84 5.92 -6.35
N ILE A 60 1.19 4.65 -6.63
CA ILE A 60 2.53 4.28 -7.14
C ILE A 60 2.84 5.00 -8.44
N ARG A 61 1.95 4.94 -9.44
CA ARG A 61 2.19 5.53 -10.75
C ARG A 61 2.25 7.06 -10.69
N THR A 62 1.47 7.70 -9.82
CA THR A 62 1.52 9.15 -9.62
C THR A 62 2.90 9.56 -9.10
N ALA A 63 3.41 8.92 -8.04
CA ALA A 63 4.73 9.22 -7.51
C ALA A 63 5.87 8.92 -8.52
N LEU A 64 5.78 7.81 -9.25
CA LEU A 64 6.77 7.49 -10.29
C LEU A 64 6.77 8.50 -11.43
N SER A 65 5.59 8.98 -11.85
CA SER A 65 5.47 9.96 -12.95
C SER A 65 6.12 11.29 -12.61
N GLU A 66 6.04 11.74 -11.37
CA GLU A 66 6.74 12.95 -10.88
C GLU A 66 8.27 12.81 -10.94
N ASN A 67 8.77 11.57 -10.97
CA ASN A 67 10.18 11.25 -11.14
C ASN A 67 10.49 10.67 -12.55
N ASN A 68 9.76 11.10 -13.58
CA ASN A 68 9.94 10.66 -14.97
C ASN A 68 9.87 9.14 -15.16
N ASN A 69 9.15 8.42 -14.33
CA ASN A 69 9.08 6.96 -14.26
C ASN A 69 10.47 6.31 -14.12
N GLN A 70 11.32 6.88 -13.26
CA GLN A 70 12.67 6.39 -13.00
C GLN A 70 12.91 6.14 -11.51
N LEU A 71 13.80 5.18 -11.21
CA LEU A 71 14.40 4.96 -9.89
C LEU A 71 15.91 4.82 -10.08
N GLY A 72 16.70 5.60 -9.35
CA GLY A 72 18.17 5.56 -9.44
C GLY A 72 18.69 5.66 -10.88
N GLY A 73 18.07 6.50 -11.71
CA GLY A 73 18.42 6.70 -13.12
C GLY A 73 17.96 5.59 -14.09
N ARG A 74 17.24 4.56 -13.63
CA ARG A 74 16.70 3.48 -14.47
C ARG A 74 15.19 3.66 -14.70
N ARG A 75 14.75 3.41 -15.93
CA ARG A 75 13.32 3.39 -16.27
C ARG A 75 12.61 2.26 -15.53
N ILE A 76 11.39 2.52 -15.07
CA ILE A 76 10.57 1.58 -14.29
C ILE A 76 9.32 1.19 -15.08
N SER A 77 8.97 -0.10 -14.99
CA SER A 77 7.65 -0.63 -15.30
C SER A 77 6.98 -1.13 -14.02
N LEU A 78 5.68 -0.94 -13.88
CA LEU A 78 4.88 -1.52 -12.81
C LEU A 78 4.07 -2.69 -13.37
N LYS A 79 4.26 -3.89 -12.79
CA LYS A 79 3.56 -5.12 -13.15
C LYS A 79 2.60 -5.52 -12.04
N THR A 80 1.30 -5.38 -12.29
CA THR A 80 0.25 -5.74 -11.34
C THR A 80 -0.17 -7.20 -11.53
N MET A 81 -0.33 -7.94 -10.43
CA MET A 81 -0.67 -9.36 -10.39
C MET A 81 -1.78 -9.62 -9.37
N ASP A 82 -2.79 -10.40 -9.78
CA ASP A 82 -4.00 -10.68 -8.99
C ASP A 82 -3.89 -11.99 -8.21
N HIS A 83 -3.77 -11.91 -6.87
CA HIS A 83 -3.77 -13.10 -6.01
C HIS A 83 -5.17 -13.49 -5.49
N ARG A 84 -6.21 -12.69 -5.70
CA ARG A 84 -7.61 -12.97 -5.29
C ARG A 84 -7.73 -13.37 -3.81
N GLY A 85 -7.01 -12.70 -2.92
CA GLY A 85 -6.95 -13.07 -1.49
C GLY A 85 -6.25 -14.41 -1.19
N ASN A 86 -5.72 -15.12 -2.19
CA ASN A 86 -5.21 -16.47 -2.08
C ASN A 86 -3.69 -16.51 -1.84
N THR A 87 -3.26 -17.15 -0.74
CA THR A 87 -1.86 -17.22 -0.32
C THR A 87 -0.97 -17.98 -1.31
N VAL A 88 -1.48 -19.06 -1.94
CA VAL A 88 -0.70 -19.85 -2.92
C VAL A 88 -0.43 -19.03 -4.18
N ARG A 89 -1.40 -18.21 -4.62
CA ARG A 89 -1.21 -17.28 -5.73
C ARG A 89 -0.22 -16.17 -5.37
N ALA A 90 -0.34 -15.60 -4.16
CA ALA A 90 0.62 -14.61 -3.68
C ALA A 90 2.05 -15.16 -3.66
N ARG A 91 2.25 -16.43 -3.24
CA ARG A 91 3.56 -17.08 -3.31
C ARG A 91 4.13 -17.11 -4.72
N LYS A 92 3.32 -17.46 -5.73
CA LYS A 92 3.76 -17.45 -7.15
C LYS A 92 4.20 -16.06 -7.61
N HIS A 93 3.60 -14.99 -7.06
CA HIS A 93 4.04 -13.61 -7.35
C HIS A 93 5.44 -13.33 -6.80
N PHE A 94 5.75 -13.77 -5.60
CA PHE A 94 7.08 -13.65 -5.01
C PHE A 94 8.12 -14.52 -5.73
N GLU A 95 7.74 -15.72 -6.15
CA GLU A 95 8.59 -16.59 -6.97
C GLU A 95 8.88 -15.96 -8.35
N ALA A 96 7.88 -15.33 -8.99
CA ALA A 96 8.07 -14.60 -10.24
C ALA A 96 9.01 -13.39 -10.07
N TYR A 97 8.91 -12.68 -8.94
CA TYR A 97 9.84 -11.60 -8.60
C TYR A 97 11.29 -12.13 -8.46
N LEU A 98 11.49 -13.25 -7.78
CA LEU A 98 12.83 -13.83 -7.60
C LEU A 98 13.46 -14.25 -8.93
N ALA A 99 12.66 -14.78 -9.85
CA ALA A 99 13.08 -15.21 -11.18
C ALA A 99 13.34 -14.04 -12.16
N ASP A 100 12.85 -12.84 -11.88
CA ASP A 100 13.03 -11.66 -12.75
C ASP A 100 14.33 -10.92 -12.39
N PRO A 101 15.34 -10.92 -13.30
CA PRO A 101 16.62 -10.23 -13.07
C PRO A 101 16.47 -8.71 -13.05
N ASN A 102 15.33 -8.15 -13.41
CA ASN A 102 15.05 -6.71 -13.40
C ASN A 102 14.13 -6.27 -12.27
N ALA A 103 13.65 -7.20 -11.42
CA ALA A 103 12.71 -6.86 -10.35
C ALA A 103 13.40 -6.19 -9.16
N LEU A 104 12.94 -5.00 -8.78
CA LEU A 104 13.51 -4.21 -7.67
C LEU A 104 12.79 -4.43 -6.34
N ALA A 105 11.46 -4.33 -6.32
CA ALA A 105 10.64 -4.45 -5.13
C ALA A 105 9.24 -4.97 -5.47
N VAL A 106 8.52 -5.45 -4.45
CA VAL A 106 7.12 -5.86 -4.52
C VAL A 106 6.29 -4.97 -3.62
N PHE A 107 5.37 -4.21 -4.20
CA PHE A 107 4.27 -3.60 -3.45
C PHE A 107 3.19 -4.64 -3.18
N THR A 108 2.50 -4.52 -2.04
CA THR A 108 1.43 -5.43 -1.65
C THR A 108 0.08 -4.71 -1.56
N GLY A 109 -0.99 -5.49 -1.45
CA GLY A 109 -2.35 -4.97 -1.38
C GLY A 109 -2.97 -5.07 0.01
N LEU A 110 -4.29 -5.09 0.04
CA LEU A 110 -5.12 -4.97 1.24
C LEU A 110 -4.92 -6.11 2.25
N HIS A 111 -4.69 -7.36 1.78
CA HIS A 111 -4.82 -8.54 2.63
C HIS A 111 -3.58 -8.87 3.46
N SER A 112 -3.72 -8.89 4.80
CA SER A 112 -2.68 -9.36 5.73
C SER A 112 -2.41 -10.89 5.66
N PRO A 113 -3.39 -11.80 5.47
CA PRO A 113 -3.13 -13.24 5.50
C PRO A 113 -2.07 -13.73 4.51
N PRO A 114 -2.03 -13.29 3.24
CA PRO A 114 -0.94 -13.66 2.33
C PRO A 114 0.45 -13.25 2.82
N LEU A 115 0.59 -12.03 3.36
CA LEU A 115 1.87 -11.55 3.87
C LEU A 115 2.29 -12.28 5.14
N LEU A 116 1.37 -12.53 6.06
CA LEU A 116 1.65 -13.30 7.29
C LEU A 116 2.14 -14.71 6.95
N ALA A 117 1.50 -15.38 5.99
CA ALA A 117 1.88 -16.72 5.57
C ALA A 117 3.24 -16.74 4.84
N MET A 118 3.59 -15.68 4.13
CA MET A 118 4.83 -15.57 3.35
C MET A 118 5.95 -14.83 4.08
N ARG A 119 5.72 -14.30 5.29
CA ARG A 119 6.69 -13.48 6.02
C ARG A 119 8.08 -14.11 6.13
N ASN A 120 8.15 -15.37 6.50
CA ASN A 120 9.43 -16.07 6.62
C ASN A 120 10.11 -16.20 5.25
N PHE A 121 9.39 -16.71 4.25
CA PHE A 121 9.89 -16.84 2.89
C PHE A 121 10.41 -15.50 2.32
N ILE A 122 9.66 -14.41 2.50
CA ILE A 122 10.06 -13.06 2.06
C ILE A 122 11.41 -12.67 2.68
N ASN A 123 11.57 -12.88 3.99
CA ASN A 123 12.76 -12.45 4.71
C ASN A 123 13.97 -13.38 4.46
N GLU A 124 13.75 -14.67 4.32
CA GLU A 124 14.79 -15.67 4.04
C GLU A 124 15.35 -15.52 2.62
N GLU A 125 14.47 -15.27 1.63
CA GLU A 125 14.86 -15.08 0.23
C GLU A 125 15.29 -13.64 -0.11
N GLY A 126 15.19 -12.70 0.81
CA GLY A 126 15.58 -11.31 0.59
C GLY A 126 14.69 -10.57 -0.41
N ILE A 127 13.37 -10.76 -0.32
CA ILE A 127 12.40 -10.08 -1.18
C ILE A 127 12.06 -8.72 -0.59
N LEU A 128 12.43 -7.63 -1.27
CA LEU A 128 12.10 -6.27 -0.83
C LEU A 128 10.59 -6.02 -1.00
N VAL A 129 9.87 -5.99 0.12
CA VAL A 129 8.42 -5.76 0.16
C VAL A 129 8.09 -4.39 0.72
N LEU A 130 7.21 -3.69 0.04
CA LEU A 130 6.65 -2.38 0.40
C LEU A 130 5.15 -2.55 0.62
N ASP A 131 4.70 -2.39 1.86
CA ASP A 131 3.31 -2.64 2.27
C ASP A 131 2.56 -1.32 2.54
N PRO A 132 1.67 -0.88 1.61
CA PRO A 132 0.89 0.34 1.78
C PRO A 132 -0.49 0.12 2.42
N TRP A 133 -0.85 -1.11 2.82
CA TRP A 133 -2.20 -1.37 3.35
C TRP A 133 -2.30 -2.43 4.43
N ALA A 134 -1.72 -3.62 4.24
CA ALA A 134 -1.94 -4.74 5.16
C ALA A 134 -1.46 -4.42 6.58
N ALA A 135 -2.36 -4.53 7.58
CA ALA A 135 -2.18 -3.89 8.88
C ALA A 135 -1.69 -4.83 10.00
N ALA A 136 -1.70 -6.18 9.79
CA ALA A 136 -1.36 -7.11 10.87
C ALA A 136 0.04 -6.86 11.43
N SER A 137 0.13 -6.60 12.73
CA SER A 137 1.38 -6.24 13.42
C SER A 137 2.56 -7.20 13.19
N PRO A 138 2.38 -8.54 13.11
CA PRO A 138 3.52 -9.43 12.88
C PRO A 138 4.19 -9.32 11.51
N ILE A 139 3.57 -8.67 10.51
CA ILE A 139 4.09 -8.59 9.13
C ILE A 139 5.52 -8.03 9.12
N THR A 140 5.76 -6.90 9.79
CA THR A 140 7.03 -6.19 9.82
C THR A 140 7.94 -6.62 10.96
N ARG A 141 7.49 -7.54 11.84
CA ARG A 141 8.20 -7.96 13.03
C ARG A 141 8.85 -9.35 12.90
N TYR A 142 9.45 -9.60 11.75
CA TYR A 142 10.31 -10.78 11.58
C TYR A 142 11.58 -10.61 12.45
N PRO A 143 11.95 -11.61 13.27
CA PRO A 143 13.00 -11.46 14.26
C PRO A 143 14.42 -11.53 13.64
N SER A 144 14.72 -10.61 12.73
CA SER A 144 16.03 -10.48 12.08
C SER A 144 16.35 -9.02 11.82
N GLU A 145 17.59 -8.61 12.04
CA GLU A 145 18.10 -7.29 11.66
C GLU A 145 18.00 -7.05 10.14
N LYS A 146 18.02 -8.11 9.36
CA LYS A 146 17.79 -8.05 7.89
C LYS A 146 16.33 -8.27 7.55
N ASN A 147 15.42 -7.53 8.20
CA ASN A 147 14.01 -7.56 7.84
C ASN A 147 13.79 -6.87 6.48
N TRP A 148 12.96 -7.47 5.63
CA TRP A 148 12.77 -7.07 4.25
C TRP A 148 11.40 -6.45 3.94
N ILE A 149 10.53 -6.32 4.95
CA ILE A 149 9.18 -5.76 4.79
C ILE A 149 9.12 -4.39 5.44
N PHE A 150 8.83 -3.37 4.66
CA PHE A 150 8.64 -1.98 5.09
C PHE A 150 7.18 -1.58 4.92
N ARG A 151 6.59 -0.97 5.93
CA ARG A 151 5.19 -0.58 5.92
C ARG A 151 5.01 0.93 6.06
N LEU A 152 4.20 1.50 5.18
CA LEU A 152 3.60 2.81 5.33
C LEU A 152 2.09 2.62 5.28
N SER A 153 1.54 2.21 6.39
CA SER A 153 0.14 1.89 6.59
C SER A 153 -0.15 1.93 8.08
N ILE A 154 -1.41 1.69 8.49
CA ILE A 154 -1.67 1.48 9.89
C ILE A 154 -1.03 0.16 10.35
N ASP A 155 -0.62 0.15 11.60
CA ASP A 155 -0.24 -1.06 12.31
C ASP A 155 -1.31 -1.37 13.36
N ASP A 156 -1.80 -2.60 13.37
CA ASP A 156 -2.84 -3.05 14.32
C ASP A 156 -2.46 -2.83 15.79
N SER A 157 -1.15 -2.78 16.12
CA SER A 157 -0.71 -2.43 17.47
C SER A 157 -1.12 -1.01 17.90
N LYS A 158 -1.42 -0.14 16.93
CA LYS A 158 -1.85 1.24 17.11
C LYS A 158 -3.35 1.41 16.83
N ALA A 159 -3.88 0.66 15.84
CA ALA A 159 -5.27 0.76 15.41
C ALA A 159 -6.27 0.53 16.55
N GLY A 160 -6.09 -0.55 17.30
CA GLY A 160 -6.96 -0.88 18.43
C GLY A 160 -7.03 0.26 19.44
N GLN A 161 -5.91 0.87 19.76
CA GLN A 161 -5.84 1.99 20.69
C GLN A 161 -6.58 3.24 20.17
N VAL A 162 -6.42 3.58 18.87
CA VAL A 162 -7.12 4.73 18.26
C VAL A 162 -8.62 4.52 18.26
N ILE A 163 -9.09 3.34 17.83
CA ILE A 163 -10.51 2.98 17.76
C ILE A 163 -11.15 3.01 19.15
N VAL A 164 -10.53 2.33 20.12
CA VAL A 164 -11.04 2.24 21.49
C VAL A 164 -11.07 3.61 22.17
N ASN A 165 -9.96 4.37 22.12
CA ASN A 165 -9.89 5.70 22.72
C ASN A 165 -10.94 6.64 22.13
N HIS A 166 -11.17 6.59 20.82
CA HIS A 166 -12.19 7.40 20.17
C HIS A 166 -13.59 7.02 20.66
N ALA A 167 -13.93 5.73 20.67
CA ALA A 167 -15.24 5.25 21.11
C ALA A 167 -15.51 5.61 22.59
N VAL A 168 -14.53 5.43 23.46
CA VAL A 168 -14.65 5.75 24.90
C VAL A 168 -14.77 7.26 25.12
N ASN A 169 -13.87 8.05 24.54
CA ASN A 169 -13.76 9.48 24.85
C ASN A 169 -14.81 10.34 24.14
N LYS A 170 -15.22 9.96 22.93
CA LYS A 170 -16.19 10.75 22.12
C LYS A 170 -17.61 10.23 22.20
N HIS A 171 -17.79 8.94 22.48
CA HIS A 171 -19.11 8.31 22.49
C HIS A 171 -19.49 7.67 23.83
N ALA A 172 -18.64 7.79 24.87
CA ALA A 172 -18.84 7.29 26.22
C ALA A 172 -19.18 5.78 26.27
N ILE A 173 -18.61 4.98 25.36
CA ILE A 173 -18.80 3.52 25.29
C ILE A 173 -18.23 2.88 26.57
N LYS A 174 -18.99 1.93 27.16
CA LYS A 174 -18.66 1.24 28.40
C LYS A 174 -18.64 -0.28 28.29
N HIS A 175 -19.44 -0.85 27.40
CA HIS A 175 -19.62 -2.30 27.24
C HIS A 175 -19.43 -2.74 25.78
N PRO A 176 -18.21 -2.59 25.21
CA PRO A 176 -17.97 -2.90 23.82
C PRO A 176 -18.01 -4.41 23.54
N ALA A 177 -18.50 -4.80 22.36
CA ALA A 177 -18.31 -6.13 21.81
C ALA A 177 -17.26 -6.11 20.70
N LEU A 178 -16.49 -7.18 20.57
CA LEU A 178 -15.57 -7.40 19.45
C LEU A 178 -16.22 -8.33 18.42
N LEU A 179 -16.27 -7.91 17.14
CA LEU A 179 -16.74 -8.71 16.02
C LEU A 179 -15.63 -8.77 14.97
N LEU A 180 -14.95 -9.91 14.88
CA LEU A 180 -13.66 -10.03 14.21
C LEU A 180 -13.66 -11.09 13.11
N GLU A 181 -13.00 -10.78 12.01
CA GLU A 181 -12.70 -11.73 10.95
C GLU A 181 -11.77 -12.86 11.47
N LYS A 182 -12.12 -14.12 11.22
CA LYS A 182 -11.38 -15.29 11.72
C LYS A 182 -10.12 -15.57 10.88
N THR A 183 -9.19 -14.65 10.92
CA THR A 183 -7.88 -14.70 10.22
C THR A 183 -6.75 -14.30 11.16
N GLY A 184 -5.51 -14.37 10.67
CA GLY A 184 -4.35 -13.83 11.38
C GLY A 184 -4.46 -12.34 11.66
N TRP A 185 -5.12 -11.58 10.77
CA TRP A 185 -5.41 -10.16 10.96
C TRP A 185 -6.38 -9.92 12.12
N GLY A 186 -7.52 -10.64 12.15
CA GLY A 186 -8.45 -10.54 13.26
C GLY A 186 -7.84 -10.94 14.60
N LYS A 187 -6.94 -11.96 14.64
CA LYS A 187 -6.22 -12.35 15.86
C LYS A 187 -5.26 -11.26 16.35
N ALA A 188 -4.55 -10.57 15.45
CA ALA A 188 -3.70 -9.44 15.78
C ALA A 188 -4.52 -8.31 16.42
N ASN A 189 -5.67 -7.97 15.82
CA ASN A 189 -6.59 -6.97 16.34
C ASN A 189 -7.25 -7.38 17.67
N GLN A 190 -7.61 -8.66 17.85
CA GLN A 190 -8.13 -9.16 19.13
C GLN A 190 -7.18 -8.80 20.27
N LYS A 191 -5.88 -9.06 20.09
CA LYS A 191 -4.88 -8.79 21.11
C LYS A 191 -4.82 -7.30 21.43
N THR A 192 -4.63 -6.46 20.42
CA THR A 192 -4.37 -5.03 20.60
C THR A 192 -5.61 -4.24 21.02
N MET A 193 -6.82 -4.63 20.55
CA MET A 193 -8.07 -4.04 21.01
C MET A 193 -8.37 -4.43 22.46
N ARG A 194 -8.11 -5.69 22.85
CA ARG A 194 -8.25 -6.11 24.24
C ARG A 194 -7.33 -5.30 25.15
N GLU A 195 -6.06 -5.17 24.81
CA GLU A 195 -5.09 -4.37 25.57
C GLU A 195 -5.55 -2.90 25.71
N ALA A 196 -6.15 -2.33 24.68
CA ALA A 196 -6.67 -0.97 24.73
C ALA A 196 -7.95 -0.84 25.59
N ILE A 197 -8.84 -1.83 25.53
CA ILE A 197 -10.06 -1.91 26.35
C ILE A 197 -9.70 -2.07 27.83
N ASP A 198 -8.79 -3.01 28.14
CA ASP A 198 -8.30 -3.24 29.51
C ASP A 198 -7.64 -1.97 30.08
N LYS A 199 -6.82 -1.27 29.26
CA LYS A 199 -6.21 0.01 29.65
C LYS A 199 -7.24 1.12 29.89
N ALA A 200 -8.39 1.08 29.22
CA ALA A 200 -9.50 1.99 29.46
C ALA A 200 -10.35 1.61 30.69
N GLY A 201 -10.04 0.52 31.38
CA GLY A 201 -10.77 0.01 32.54
C GLY A 201 -12.12 -0.60 32.16
N LEU A 202 -12.28 -1.09 30.95
CA LEU A 202 -13.52 -1.66 30.43
C LEU A 202 -13.42 -3.17 30.27
N GLU A 203 -14.58 -3.83 30.24
CA GLU A 203 -14.70 -5.26 29.95
C GLU A 203 -15.38 -5.49 28.59
N ILE A 204 -14.94 -6.54 27.90
CA ILE A 204 -15.53 -6.95 26.63
C ILE A 204 -16.83 -7.69 26.90
N ALA A 205 -17.97 -7.11 26.48
CA ALA A 205 -19.30 -7.72 26.62
C ALA A 205 -19.39 -9.05 25.85
N LYS A 206 -18.83 -9.11 24.64
CA LYS A 206 -18.77 -10.32 23.82
C LYS A 206 -17.63 -10.27 22.82
N LEU A 207 -16.95 -11.41 22.61
CA LEU A 207 -16.05 -11.66 21.49
C LEU A 207 -16.72 -12.63 20.51
N SER A 208 -16.92 -12.18 19.27
CA SER A 208 -17.50 -12.97 18.20
C SER A 208 -16.58 -13.01 16.98
N TRP A 209 -16.64 -14.14 16.26
CA TRP A 209 -15.84 -14.38 15.06
C TRP A 209 -16.73 -14.70 13.88
N PHE A 210 -16.31 -14.27 12.67
CA PHE A 210 -16.93 -14.68 11.42
C PHE A 210 -15.84 -15.09 10.40
N ASN A 211 -16.24 -15.91 9.43
CA ASN A 211 -15.39 -16.32 8.31
C ASN A 211 -15.72 -15.47 7.07
N TRP A 212 -14.82 -15.48 6.10
CA TRP A 212 -15.11 -14.98 4.76
C TRP A 212 -16.34 -15.70 4.16
N GLY A 213 -17.10 -14.96 3.37
CA GLY A 213 -18.36 -15.44 2.84
C GLY A 213 -19.51 -15.41 3.89
N LEU A 214 -19.44 -14.51 4.85
CA LEU A 214 -20.50 -14.29 5.86
C LEU A 214 -21.85 -14.03 5.17
N THR A 215 -22.89 -14.81 5.54
CA THR A 215 -24.26 -14.59 5.04
C THR A 215 -25.02 -13.60 5.89
N ASN A 216 -26.10 -13.00 5.33
CA ASN A 216 -26.97 -12.08 6.07
C ASN A 216 -27.60 -12.74 7.31
N GLU A 217 -28.01 -14.00 7.22
CA GLU A 217 -28.60 -14.77 8.31
C GLU A 217 -27.60 -14.96 9.45
N SER A 218 -26.36 -15.37 9.12
CA SER A 218 -25.29 -15.54 10.10
C SER A 218 -24.93 -14.22 10.77
N ALA A 219 -24.84 -13.13 10.01
CA ALA A 219 -24.59 -11.79 10.56
C ALA A 219 -25.70 -11.35 11.53
N ARG A 220 -26.97 -11.59 11.17
CA ARG A 220 -28.12 -11.26 12.06
C ARG A 220 -28.08 -12.06 13.35
N ILE A 221 -27.70 -13.34 13.30
CA ILE A 221 -27.55 -14.17 14.51
C ILE A 221 -26.43 -13.62 15.39
N LEU A 222 -25.25 -13.33 14.83
CA LEU A 222 -24.13 -12.73 15.57
C LEU A 222 -24.52 -11.41 16.23
N LEU A 223 -25.19 -10.52 15.50
CA LEU A 223 -25.62 -9.22 16.02
C LEU A 223 -26.63 -9.36 17.15
N ARG A 224 -27.62 -10.26 17.04
CA ARG A 224 -28.60 -10.54 18.14
C ARG A 224 -27.87 -11.03 19.39
N GLN A 225 -26.96 -11.99 19.23
CA GLN A 225 -26.18 -12.50 20.35
C GLN A 225 -25.29 -11.43 21.01
N ILE A 226 -24.78 -10.46 20.26
CA ILE A 226 -24.05 -9.31 20.81
C ILE A 226 -25.03 -8.38 21.57
N ILE A 227 -26.14 -8.01 20.96
CA ILE A 227 -27.15 -7.13 21.57
C ILE A 227 -27.68 -7.71 22.88
N GLU A 228 -27.93 -9.02 22.95
CA GLU A 228 -28.42 -9.73 24.14
C GLU A 228 -27.47 -9.67 25.34
N THR A 229 -26.17 -9.40 25.14
CA THR A 229 -25.20 -9.20 26.23
C THR A 229 -25.25 -7.81 26.87
N GLY A 230 -26.07 -6.91 26.35
CA GLY A 230 -26.07 -5.52 26.78
C GLY A 230 -24.91 -4.70 26.27
N ALA A 231 -24.24 -5.16 25.21
CA ALA A 231 -23.18 -4.37 24.53
C ALA A 231 -23.73 -3.03 24.05
N ASP A 232 -22.93 -1.97 24.17
CA ASP A 232 -23.27 -0.61 23.76
C ASP A 232 -22.56 -0.16 22.48
N ALA A 233 -21.60 -0.94 21.99
CA ALA A 233 -20.91 -0.74 20.70
C ALA A 233 -20.34 -2.03 20.15
N ILE A 234 -20.01 -2.01 18.86
CA ILE A 234 -19.27 -3.06 18.17
C ILE A 234 -17.94 -2.50 17.66
N PHE A 235 -16.84 -3.09 18.10
CA PHE A 235 -15.52 -2.88 17.47
C PHE A 235 -15.34 -3.93 16.39
N LEU A 236 -15.35 -3.48 15.12
CA LEU A 236 -15.42 -4.35 13.96
C LEU A 236 -14.07 -4.44 13.24
N VAL A 237 -13.63 -5.66 12.97
CA VAL A 237 -12.51 -5.94 12.06
C VAL A 237 -13.03 -6.75 10.90
N ALA A 238 -13.30 -6.09 9.78
CA ALA A 238 -13.87 -6.67 8.57
C ALA A 238 -13.32 -5.97 7.32
N ASN A 239 -13.23 -6.71 6.23
CA ASN A 239 -13.08 -6.14 4.90
C ASN A 239 -14.45 -5.75 4.31
N ALA A 240 -14.46 -5.05 3.17
CA ALA A 240 -15.69 -4.54 2.57
C ALA A 240 -16.75 -5.63 2.30
N PRO A 241 -16.43 -6.84 1.80
CA PRO A 241 -17.43 -7.86 1.54
C PRO A 241 -18.27 -8.21 2.78
N GLU A 242 -17.63 -8.56 3.89
CA GLU A 242 -18.30 -8.93 5.14
C GLU A 242 -18.82 -7.71 5.88
N GLY A 243 -18.13 -6.59 5.81
CA GLY A 243 -18.58 -5.31 6.38
C GLY A 243 -19.93 -4.87 5.83
N LYS A 244 -20.18 -5.03 4.52
CA LYS A 244 -21.48 -4.77 3.87
C LYS A 244 -22.58 -5.65 4.44
N VAL A 245 -22.31 -6.93 4.63
CA VAL A 245 -23.27 -7.89 5.19
C VAL A 245 -23.64 -7.52 6.63
N ILE A 246 -22.63 -7.16 7.44
CA ILE A 246 -22.84 -6.74 8.84
C ILE A 246 -23.63 -5.43 8.89
N ALA A 247 -23.31 -4.45 8.04
CA ALA A 247 -24.02 -3.18 7.97
C ALA A 247 -25.50 -3.37 7.58
N ARG A 248 -25.79 -4.16 6.53
CA ARG A 248 -27.18 -4.50 6.16
C ARG A 248 -27.92 -5.22 7.27
N ALA A 249 -27.26 -6.18 7.92
CA ALA A 249 -27.86 -6.88 9.05
C ALA A 249 -28.17 -5.92 10.21
N MET A 250 -27.31 -4.94 10.51
CA MET A 250 -27.53 -3.91 11.51
C MET A 250 -28.71 -3.00 11.13
N VAL A 251 -28.79 -2.53 9.88
CA VAL A 251 -29.93 -1.74 9.36
C VAL A 251 -31.25 -2.51 9.54
N SER A 252 -31.25 -3.83 9.36
CA SER A 252 -32.44 -4.68 9.53
C SER A 252 -32.90 -4.86 10.97
N MET A 253 -32.10 -4.46 11.97
CA MET A 253 -32.52 -4.50 13.38
C MET A 253 -33.50 -3.36 13.70
N PRO A 254 -34.40 -3.54 14.70
CA PRO A 254 -35.17 -2.42 15.21
C PRO A 254 -34.29 -1.23 15.60
N ALA A 255 -34.74 -0.02 15.34
CA ALA A 255 -33.94 1.19 15.55
C ALA A 255 -33.35 1.31 16.97
N ASN A 256 -34.11 0.92 17.99
CA ASN A 256 -33.67 0.93 19.39
C ASN A 256 -32.71 -0.22 19.75
N LYS A 257 -32.37 -1.11 18.82
CA LYS A 257 -31.42 -2.21 18.99
C LYS A 257 -30.19 -2.05 18.15
N ARG A 258 -30.08 -0.99 17.34
CA ARG A 258 -28.92 -0.72 16.50
C ARG A 258 -27.79 -0.18 17.37
N LEU A 259 -26.64 -0.86 17.29
CA LEU A 259 -25.42 -0.47 18.01
C LEU A 259 -24.51 0.36 17.10
N PRO A 260 -23.81 1.37 17.64
CA PRO A 260 -22.73 2.04 16.92
C PRO A 260 -21.60 1.03 16.57
N ILE A 261 -21.03 1.22 15.39
CA ILE A 261 -19.93 0.38 14.87
C ILE A 261 -18.69 1.24 14.69
N PHE A 262 -17.62 0.89 15.40
CA PHE A 262 -16.30 1.48 15.22
C PHE A 262 -15.40 0.45 14.56
N SER A 263 -15.07 0.70 13.30
CA SER A 263 -14.45 -0.31 12.44
C SER A 263 -12.98 -0.02 12.15
N HIS A 264 -12.27 -1.09 11.86
CA HIS A 264 -11.00 -1.00 11.13
C HIS A 264 -11.26 -0.54 9.67
N TRP A 265 -10.26 0.02 9.01
CA TRP A 265 -10.39 0.58 7.65
C TRP A 265 -10.58 -0.45 6.53
N GLY A 266 -10.47 -1.75 6.81
CA GLY A 266 -10.70 -2.81 5.81
C GLY A 266 -12.00 -2.66 5.04
N ILE A 267 -13.05 -2.11 5.67
CA ILE A 267 -14.33 -1.84 5.02
C ILE A 267 -14.24 -0.81 3.88
N THR A 268 -13.19 0.02 3.84
CA THR A 268 -13.00 1.05 2.81
C THR A 268 -12.26 0.55 1.58
N GLY A 269 -11.82 -0.70 1.57
CA GLY A 269 -11.00 -1.28 0.50
C GLY A 269 -11.76 -1.80 -0.72
N GLY A 270 -13.09 -1.74 -0.70
CA GLY A 270 -13.97 -2.23 -1.76
C GLY A 270 -15.10 -1.25 -2.09
N ASP A 271 -16.23 -1.78 -2.51
CA ASP A 271 -17.44 -1.05 -2.91
C ASP A 271 -18.44 -0.86 -1.75
N PHE A 272 -17.96 -0.66 -0.54
CA PHE A 272 -18.83 -0.55 0.65
C PHE A 272 -19.86 0.58 0.50
N ALA A 273 -19.40 1.79 0.19
CA ALA A 273 -20.25 2.98 0.15
C ALA A 273 -21.23 2.99 -1.04
N GLU A 274 -20.88 2.34 -2.13
CA GLU A 274 -21.76 2.13 -3.27
C GLU A 274 -22.87 1.12 -2.96
N THR A 275 -22.59 0.13 -2.12
CA THR A 275 -23.52 -0.96 -1.77
C THR A 275 -24.39 -0.63 -0.56
N ILE A 276 -23.80 0.01 0.46
CA ILE A 276 -24.49 0.55 1.63
C ILE A 276 -24.77 2.03 1.34
N ASP A 277 -25.88 2.27 0.68
CA ASP A 277 -26.26 3.59 0.20
C ASP A 277 -26.45 4.62 1.34
N LEU A 278 -26.63 5.88 0.97
CA LEU A 278 -26.79 6.97 1.92
C LEU A 278 -27.95 6.71 2.91
N THR A 279 -29.08 6.20 2.41
CA THR A 279 -30.27 5.91 3.22
C THR A 279 -29.97 4.85 4.29
N MET A 280 -29.23 3.80 3.92
CA MET A 280 -28.78 2.78 4.87
C MET A 280 -27.76 3.34 5.85
N ARG A 281 -26.77 4.12 5.38
CA ARG A 281 -25.74 4.71 6.24
C ARG A 281 -26.32 5.68 7.27
N GLN A 282 -27.35 6.43 6.93
CA GLN A 282 -28.07 7.31 7.88
C GLN A 282 -28.79 6.55 8.99
N GLN A 283 -29.02 5.26 8.85
CA GLN A 283 -29.70 4.43 9.84
C GLN A 283 -28.75 3.75 10.84
N ILE A 284 -27.43 3.82 10.61
CA ILE A 284 -26.41 3.24 11.47
C ILE A 284 -25.33 4.27 11.79
N GLN A 285 -24.80 4.21 12.99
CA GLN A 285 -23.59 4.96 13.33
C GLN A 285 -22.40 4.07 12.96
N LEU A 286 -21.67 4.46 11.91
CA LEU A 286 -20.49 3.75 11.43
C LEU A 286 -19.31 4.71 11.30
N GLU A 287 -18.27 4.45 12.06
CA GLU A 287 -17.02 5.16 12.00
C GLU A 287 -15.85 4.17 11.84
N PHE A 288 -14.79 4.58 11.18
CA PHE A 288 -13.66 3.71 10.93
C PHE A 288 -12.34 4.48 10.97
N ILE A 289 -11.27 3.77 11.32
CA ILE A 289 -9.94 4.39 11.38
C ILE A 289 -9.44 4.76 9.99
N GLN A 290 -8.77 5.92 9.91
CA GLN A 290 -8.12 6.46 8.70
C GLN A 290 -6.78 7.12 9.06
N SER A 291 -5.94 7.35 8.06
CA SER A 291 -4.82 8.27 8.22
C SER A 291 -5.30 9.71 8.36
N SER A 292 -4.51 10.55 9.02
CA SER A 292 -4.86 11.94 9.35
C SER A 292 -4.90 12.90 8.15
N PHE A 293 -4.63 12.42 6.94
CA PHE A 293 -4.74 13.19 5.71
C PHE A 293 -5.95 12.75 4.87
N SER A 294 -6.62 13.72 4.26
CA SER A 294 -7.69 13.49 3.28
C SER A 294 -7.62 14.54 2.17
N PHE A 295 -7.77 14.10 0.92
CA PHE A 295 -7.92 15.01 -0.24
C PHE A 295 -9.18 15.87 -0.19
N ILE A 296 -10.14 15.55 0.69
CA ILE A 296 -11.39 16.32 0.86
C ILE A 296 -11.14 17.60 1.66
N ASN A 297 -10.10 17.62 2.49
CA ASN A 297 -9.72 18.78 3.27
C ASN A 297 -9.01 19.84 2.39
N PRO A 298 -8.89 21.11 2.85
CA PRO A 298 -8.11 22.12 2.13
C PRO A 298 -6.67 21.63 1.90
N LEU A 299 -6.27 21.56 0.63
CA LEU A 299 -4.95 21.06 0.24
C LEU A 299 -3.91 22.18 0.26
N ASN A 300 -2.70 21.90 0.72
CA ASN A 300 -1.53 22.76 0.53
C ASN A 300 -1.03 22.71 -0.93
N LYS A 301 0.02 23.46 -1.24
CA LYS A 301 0.58 23.53 -2.61
C LYS A 301 1.03 22.16 -3.12
N PHE A 302 1.80 21.43 -2.31
CA PHE A 302 2.31 20.10 -2.66
C PHE A 302 1.16 19.11 -2.89
N GLN A 303 0.22 19.02 -1.97
CA GLN A 303 -0.93 18.11 -2.07
C GLN A 303 -1.79 18.40 -3.31
N ARG A 304 -1.98 19.68 -3.67
CA ARG A 304 -2.65 20.06 -4.93
C ARG A 304 -1.87 19.62 -6.18
N GLN A 305 -0.54 19.71 -6.14
CA GLN A 305 0.29 19.24 -7.26
C GLN A 305 0.13 17.74 -7.45
N VAL A 306 0.19 16.96 -6.37
CA VAL A 306 -0.03 15.50 -6.41
C VAL A 306 -1.42 15.16 -6.98
N PHE A 307 -2.48 15.83 -6.50
CA PHE A 307 -3.82 15.61 -7.01
C PHE A 307 -3.92 15.95 -8.51
N ASN A 308 -3.35 17.07 -8.94
CA ASN A 308 -3.34 17.47 -10.35
C ASN A 308 -2.58 16.47 -11.22
N GLN A 309 -1.46 15.91 -10.72
CA GLN A 309 -0.71 14.87 -11.42
C GLN A 309 -1.54 13.59 -11.57
N ALA A 310 -2.22 13.15 -10.50
CA ALA A 310 -3.13 12.01 -10.56
C ALA A 310 -4.27 12.24 -11.59
N ARG A 311 -4.88 13.42 -11.58
CA ARG A 311 -5.93 13.78 -12.56
C ARG A 311 -5.44 13.77 -14.00
N GLN A 312 -4.20 14.21 -14.25
CA GLN A 312 -3.60 14.15 -15.58
C GLN A 312 -3.33 12.72 -16.07
N LEU A 313 -2.93 11.83 -15.15
CA LEU A 313 -2.69 10.42 -15.47
C LEU A 313 -3.97 9.61 -15.65
N TYR A 314 -5.04 10.00 -14.98
CA TYR A 314 -6.30 9.27 -14.94
C TYR A 314 -7.51 10.17 -15.26
N PRO A 315 -7.53 10.85 -16.43
CA PRO A 315 -8.56 11.85 -16.75
C PRO A 315 -9.98 11.26 -16.82
N ASP A 316 -10.10 9.97 -17.15
CA ASP A 316 -11.38 9.28 -17.27
C ASP A 316 -11.96 8.83 -15.90
N THR A 317 -11.14 8.81 -14.84
CA THR A 317 -11.55 8.25 -13.55
C THR A 317 -11.30 9.16 -12.35
N ILE A 318 -10.49 10.21 -12.50
CA ILE A 318 -10.21 11.20 -11.46
C ILE A 318 -10.43 12.60 -12.05
N SER A 319 -11.56 13.21 -11.71
CA SER A 319 -11.89 14.61 -12.05
C SER A 319 -11.91 15.48 -10.78
N GLU A 320 -12.44 14.94 -9.70
CA GLU A 320 -12.55 15.57 -8.38
C GLU A 320 -11.85 14.74 -7.29
N THR A 321 -11.57 15.36 -6.15
CA THR A 321 -10.92 14.68 -5.01
C THR A 321 -11.74 13.53 -4.44
N THR A 322 -13.06 13.56 -4.62
CA THR A 322 -14.01 12.50 -4.25
C THR A 322 -13.93 11.26 -5.12
N ASP A 323 -13.27 11.34 -6.28
CA ASP A 323 -13.17 10.23 -7.23
C ASP A 323 -12.08 9.21 -6.83
N ILE A 324 -11.14 9.61 -5.95
CA ILE A 324 -10.13 8.69 -5.43
C ILE A 324 -10.83 7.70 -4.49
N LYS A 325 -11.16 6.53 -5.05
CA LYS A 325 -11.76 5.44 -4.27
C LYS A 325 -10.72 4.81 -3.34
N ALA A 326 -11.15 4.33 -2.16
CA ALA A 326 -10.24 3.76 -1.18
C ALA A 326 -8.97 4.61 -0.94
N PRO A 327 -9.11 5.90 -0.57
CA PRO A 327 -8.03 6.89 -0.62
C PRO A 327 -6.80 6.52 0.22
N ALA A 328 -6.95 5.71 1.27
CA ALA A 328 -5.84 5.19 2.05
C ALA A 328 -4.82 4.46 1.16
N GLY A 329 -5.28 3.67 0.18
CA GLY A 329 -4.40 2.97 -0.75
C GLY A 329 -3.56 3.91 -1.60
N PHE A 330 -4.17 4.95 -2.16
CA PHE A 330 -3.47 5.97 -2.94
C PHE A 330 -2.43 6.70 -2.09
N ILE A 331 -2.86 7.22 -0.95
CA ILE A 331 -2.05 8.07 -0.06
C ILE A 331 -0.81 7.32 0.42
N HIS A 332 -1.00 6.12 0.94
CA HIS A 332 0.11 5.33 1.48
C HIS A 332 1.06 4.83 0.39
N ALA A 333 0.52 4.35 -0.71
CA ALA A 333 1.33 3.87 -1.84
C ALA A 333 2.12 5.02 -2.49
N TYR A 334 1.52 6.21 -2.60
CA TYR A 334 2.21 7.40 -3.07
C TYR A 334 3.38 7.77 -2.14
N ASP A 335 3.12 7.93 -0.83
CA ASP A 335 4.17 8.30 0.12
C ASP A 335 5.28 7.24 0.20
N LEU A 336 4.91 5.94 0.23
CA LEU A 336 5.88 4.85 0.26
C LEU A 336 6.74 4.79 -1.01
N THR A 337 6.16 5.11 -2.18
CA THR A 337 6.90 5.21 -3.43
C THR A 337 7.87 6.38 -3.42
N ARG A 338 7.52 7.52 -2.82
CA ARG A 338 8.46 8.64 -2.62
C ARG A 338 9.65 8.23 -1.75
N LEU A 339 9.41 7.47 -0.68
CA LEU A 339 10.50 6.93 0.15
C LEU A 339 11.40 5.98 -0.66
N LEU A 340 10.83 5.15 -1.53
CA LEU A 340 11.59 4.26 -2.42
C LEU A 340 12.42 5.07 -3.45
N ILE A 341 11.86 6.14 -4.02
CA ILE A 341 12.57 7.03 -4.96
C ILE A 341 13.81 7.62 -4.27
N GLU A 342 13.65 8.16 -3.06
CA GLU A 342 14.76 8.73 -2.31
C GLU A 342 15.82 7.68 -1.92
N ALA A 343 15.39 6.48 -1.56
CA ALA A 343 16.31 5.37 -1.31
C ALA A 343 17.11 4.99 -2.56
N ALA A 344 16.46 4.95 -3.73
CA ALA A 344 17.11 4.66 -5.01
C ALA A 344 18.06 5.77 -5.47
N ASN A 345 17.75 7.04 -5.18
CA ASN A 345 18.62 8.16 -5.47
C ASN A 345 19.93 8.09 -4.65
N LYS A 346 19.86 7.59 -3.42
CA LYS A 346 21.03 7.38 -2.55
C LYS A 346 21.79 6.09 -2.84
N SER A 347 21.18 5.14 -3.52
CA SER A 347 21.74 3.83 -3.83
C SER A 347 21.59 3.49 -5.31
N PRO A 348 22.58 3.81 -6.15
CA PRO A 348 22.52 3.55 -7.58
C PRO A 348 22.22 2.08 -7.89
N ILE A 349 21.35 1.85 -8.89
CA ILE A 349 21.01 0.52 -9.37
C ILE A 349 22.23 -0.10 -10.06
N LYS A 350 22.72 -1.22 -9.52
CA LYS A 350 23.87 -1.98 -10.01
C LYS A 350 23.46 -2.99 -11.08
N ASN A 351 24.45 -3.60 -11.73
CA ASN A 351 24.20 -4.67 -12.70
C ASN A 351 23.73 -5.97 -12.00
N ASP A 352 24.20 -6.23 -10.77
CA ASP A 352 23.73 -7.34 -9.95
C ASP A 352 22.45 -6.95 -9.20
N ILE A 353 21.36 -7.67 -9.50
CA ILE A 353 20.03 -7.37 -8.93
C ILE A 353 19.97 -7.68 -7.43
N VAL A 354 20.65 -8.72 -6.95
CA VAL A 354 20.65 -9.08 -5.52
C VAL A 354 21.34 -8.00 -4.69
N SER A 355 22.51 -7.55 -5.13
CA SER A 355 23.21 -6.41 -4.51
C SER A 355 22.40 -5.13 -4.57
N THR A 356 21.65 -4.90 -5.65
CA THR A 356 20.76 -3.74 -5.80
C THR A 356 19.60 -3.79 -4.79
N ARG A 357 18.93 -4.93 -4.66
CA ARG A 357 17.84 -5.11 -3.68
C ARG A 357 18.33 -4.89 -2.25
N MET A 358 19.50 -5.45 -1.91
CA MET A 358 20.13 -5.25 -0.60
C MET A 358 20.47 -3.77 -0.35
N ALA A 359 21.02 -3.10 -1.35
CA ALA A 359 21.39 -1.69 -1.26
C ALA A 359 20.14 -0.80 -1.09
N LEU A 360 19.05 -1.06 -1.81
CA LEU A 360 17.77 -0.36 -1.65
C LEU A 360 17.16 -0.59 -0.25
N ARG A 361 17.16 -1.84 0.22
CA ARG A 361 16.71 -2.18 1.59
C ARG A 361 17.50 -1.39 2.63
N ASN A 362 18.82 -1.37 2.53
CA ASN A 362 19.68 -0.64 3.45
C ASN A 362 19.49 0.89 3.33
N ALA A 363 19.27 1.40 2.12
CA ALA A 363 19.00 2.83 1.90
C ALA A 363 17.67 3.27 2.54
N LEU A 364 16.62 2.42 2.50
CA LEU A 364 15.35 2.70 3.20
C LEU A 364 15.53 2.87 4.70
N GLU A 365 16.36 2.03 5.35
CA GLU A 365 16.67 2.16 6.79
C GLU A 365 17.53 3.41 7.11
N ASN A 366 18.16 4.03 6.10
CA ASN A 366 19.09 5.14 6.25
C ASN A 366 18.61 6.43 5.54
N LEU A 367 17.31 6.65 5.47
CA LEU A 367 16.73 7.90 5.00
C LEU A 367 16.77 8.93 6.13
N HIS A 368 17.70 9.89 6.05
CA HIS A 368 17.89 10.91 7.09
C HIS A 368 17.33 12.28 6.71
N GLU A 369 17.32 12.60 5.39
CA GLU A 369 16.77 13.86 4.90
C GLU A 369 15.25 13.89 4.98
N PRO A 370 14.65 15.05 5.27
CA PRO A 370 13.20 15.19 5.28
C PRO A 370 12.60 14.91 3.88
N ILE A 371 11.59 14.06 3.83
CA ILE A 371 10.87 13.70 2.61
C ILE A 371 9.43 14.14 2.77
N GLU A 372 8.98 15.09 1.95
CA GLU A 372 7.60 15.57 1.96
C GLU A 372 6.67 14.49 1.41
N GLY A 373 5.62 14.15 2.14
CA GLY A 373 4.55 13.24 1.76
C GLY A 373 3.18 13.87 1.93
N LEU A 374 2.15 13.13 1.53
CA LEU A 374 0.75 13.55 1.68
C LEU A 374 0.32 13.62 3.14
N ILE A 375 0.71 12.61 3.95
CA ILE A 375 0.35 12.53 5.37
C ILE A 375 1.19 13.50 6.18
N LYS A 376 2.50 13.49 5.98
CA LYS A 376 3.47 14.28 6.75
C LYS A 376 4.81 14.40 6.03
N THR A 377 5.70 15.21 6.57
CA THR A 377 7.14 15.15 6.22
C THR A 377 7.80 14.02 7.01
N TYR A 378 8.33 13.04 6.30
CA TYR A 378 9.01 11.88 6.89
C TYR A 378 10.46 12.24 7.24
N LYS A 379 10.83 12.04 8.50
CA LYS A 379 12.20 12.19 8.99
C LYS A 379 12.61 10.84 9.56
N LYS A 380 13.57 10.15 8.94
CA LYS A 380 14.03 8.82 9.33
C LYS A 380 12.85 7.85 9.51
N PRO A 381 12.04 7.59 8.45
CA PRO A 381 10.81 6.79 8.55
C PRO A 381 11.07 5.34 8.95
N PHE A 382 12.26 4.82 8.66
CA PHE A 382 12.66 3.45 8.97
C PHE A 382 14.02 3.42 9.65
N SER A 383 14.31 2.31 10.32
CA SER A 383 15.59 2.03 10.97
C SER A 383 15.84 0.52 11.02
N THR A 384 17.01 0.09 11.45
CA THR A 384 17.33 -1.33 11.59
C THR A 384 16.44 -1.98 12.64
N PHE A 385 15.79 -3.08 12.26
CA PHE A 385 14.90 -3.82 13.15
C PHE A 385 15.67 -4.45 14.31
N SER A 386 15.08 -4.37 15.49
CA SER A 386 15.50 -5.13 16.68
C SER A 386 14.29 -5.48 17.55
N THR A 387 14.45 -6.42 18.46
CA THR A 387 13.40 -6.74 19.44
C THR A 387 13.07 -5.57 20.38
N ARG A 388 14.01 -4.63 20.55
CA ARG A 388 13.82 -3.39 21.32
C ARG A 388 13.18 -2.27 20.50
N SER A 389 13.21 -2.38 19.17
CA SER A 389 12.61 -1.45 18.21
C SER A 389 11.73 -2.21 17.24
N PRO A 390 10.58 -2.76 17.67
CA PRO A 390 9.73 -3.61 16.85
C PRO A 390 9.04 -2.82 15.73
N ASP A 391 8.93 -1.49 15.87
CA ASP A 391 8.33 -0.58 14.90
C ASP A 391 9.35 0.01 13.91
N ALA A 392 10.56 -0.54 13.86
CA ALA A 392 11.66 -0.01 13.03
C ALA A 392 11.30 0.11 11.53
N HIS A 393 10.40 -0.74 11.03
CA HIS A 393 9.91 -0.73 9.65
C HIS A 393 8.49 -0.18 9.49
N GLU A 394 8.02 0.64 10.46
CA GLU A 394 6.73 1.32 10.44
C GLU A 394 6.93 2.82 10.22
N ALA A 395 6.53 3.36 9.06
CA ALA A 395 6.69 4.78 8.76
C ALA A 395 5.69 5.68 9.49
N LEU A 396 4.55 5.12 9.94
CA LEU A 396 3.48 5.85 10.62
C LEU A 396 3.42 5.51 12.11
N ASN A 397 3.05 6.49 12.92
CA ASN A 397 2.84 6.35 14.35
C ASN A 397 1.37 6.64 14.73
N ILE A 398 1.03 6.49 15.99
CA ILE A 398 -0.36 6.62 16.47
C ILE A 398 -0.98 8.00 16.16
N ASN A 399 -0.19 9.08 16.12
CA ASN A 399 -0.67 10.43 15.86
C ASN A 399 -0.96 10.70 14.38
N ASP A 400 -0.56 9.78 13.49
CA ASP A 400 -0.83 9.86 12.06
C ASP A 400 -2.21 9.26 11.69
N PHE A 401 -3.02 8.87 12.71
CA PHE A 401 -4.33 8.24 12.52
C PHE A 401 -5.44 9.01 13.22
N THR A 402 -6.62 8.93 12.64
CA THR A 402 -7.86 9.49 13.16
C THR A 402 -9.03 8.58 12.80
N MET A 403 -10.24 8.90 13.25
CA MET A 403 -11.45 8.23 12.80
C MET A 403 -12.09 9.02 11.66
N GLY A 404 -12.82 8.30 10.80
CA GLY A 404 -13.56 8.87 9.69
C GLY A 404 -14.91 8.19 9.50
N HIS A 405 -15.68 8.70 8.57
CA HIS A 405 -16.98 8.16 8.16
C HIS A 405 -17.22 8.46 6.68
N TYR A 406 -18.21 7.80 6.08
CA TYR A 406 -18.65 8.11 4.72
C TYR A 406 -19.57 9.33 4.72
N GLY A 407 -19.28 10.32 3.90
CA GLY A 407 -20.14 11.45 3.60
C GLY A 407 -21.21 11.13 2.54
N ASP A 408 -22.03 12.12 2.21
CA ASP A 408 -23.21 11.96 1.33
C ASP A 408 -22.84 11.55 -0.11
N LYS A 409 -21.67 11.93 -0.59
CA LYS A 409 -21.13 11.59 -1.91
C LYS A 409 -20.19 10.36 -1.89
N ASN A 410 -20.31 9.49 -0.91
CA ASN A 410 -19.45 8.31 -0.69
C ASN A 410 -17.97 8.64 -0.39
N GLN A 411 -17.63 9.91 -0.25
CA GLN A 411 -16.29 10.35 0.14
C GLN A 411 -16.02 10.01 1.62
N ILE A 412 -14.75 9.79 1.95
CA ILE A 412 -14.31 9.58 3.33
C ILE A 412 -13.99 10.93 3.96
N LEU A 413 -14.74 11.29 4.99
CA LEU A 413 -14.52 12.46 5.83
C LEU A 413 -13.81 12.03 7.10
N ILE A 414 -12.68 12.68 7.41
CA ILE A 414 -11.94 12.44 8.66
C ILE A 414 -12.42 13.37 9.77
N LYS A 415 -12.36 12.88 10.99
CA LYS A 415 -12.71 13.63 12.20
C LYS A 415 -11.44 14.20 12.84
N HIS A 416 -11.47 15.47 13.16
CA HIS A 416 -10.39 16.17 13.86
C HIS A 416 -10.68 16.33 15.34
#